data_149f5f2727d9274ee6e319b00cc18efe
#
_entry.id   149f5f2727d9274ee6e319b00cc18efe
#
_cell.length_a   1.000
_cell.length_b   1.000
_cell.length_c   1.000
_cell.angle_alpha   90.00
_cell.angle_beta   90.00
_cell.angle_gamma   90.00
#
_symmetry.space_group_name_H-M   'P 1'
#
loop_
_entity.id
_entity.type
_entity.pdbx_description
1 polymer ?
#
loop_
_entity_poly.entity_id
_entity_poly.type
_entity_poly.pdbx_seq_one_letter_code
_entity_poly.pdbx_strand_id
1 'polypeptide(L)'
;MMMYIIIGIACLVGIIVVVLLLPNSGKQQQKGQKYRFELSAGGGRKITFADPFDNFLVYGGANSGKTKSIGKPLLSQYIQAGFAGFVYNYKDFDLARTAVHLVKKHNYPYGCFQISFTDMERTHRTNPIRPSVVKNETLFLQLMDDMLTAYQGKDGKRDEWFNGALGILRGVSIRFL
;
A
#
# COMPACT_ATOMS: atom_id res chain seq x y z
N MET A 1 -62.79 30.97 1.17
CA MET A 1 -61.44 31.55 1.16
C MET A 1 -60.56 31.07 2.36
N MET A 2 -61.14 31.17 3.59
CA MET A 2 -60.42 30.78 4.83
C MET A 2 -60.01 29.31 4.89
N MET A 3 -60.81 28.39 4.34
CA MET A 3 -60.50 26.93 4.32
C MET A 3 -59.27 26.58 3.49
N TYR A 4 -59.04 27.22 2.35
CA TYR A 4 -57.84 26.99 1.51
C TYR A 4 -56.57 27.50 2.15
N ILE A 5 -56.62 28.55 2.94
CA ILE A 5 -55.48 29.08 3.70
C ILE A 5 -55.06 28.09 4.79
N ILE A 6 -56.01 27.49 5.49
CA ILE A 6 -55.73 26.48 6.54
C ILE A 6 -55.10 25.23 5.94
N ILE A 7 -55.60 24.76 4.80
CA ILE A 7 -55.02 23.59 4.10
C ILE A 7 -53.61 23.91 3.63
N GLY A 8 -53.34 25.09 3.08
CA GLY A 8 -52.00 25.51 2.64
C GLY A 8 -50.98 25.54 3.80
N ILE A 9 -51.37 26.06 4.96
CA ILE A 9 -50.52 26.09 6.15
C ILE A 9 -50.26 24.68 6.67
N ALA A 10 -51.24 23.81 6.70
CA ALA A 10 -51.07 22.41 7.12
C ALA A 10 -50.14 21.64 6.21
N CYS A 11 -50.22 21.82 4.88
CA CYS A 11 -49.27 21.22 3.92
C CYS A 11 -47.84 21.74 4.13
N LEU A 12 -47.66 23.04 4.36
CA LEU A 12 -46.35 23.65 4.56
C LEU A 12 -45.70 23.14 5.85
N VAL A 13 -46.46 23.05 6.93
CA VAL A 13 -45.99 22.46 8.20
C VAL A 13 -45.65 20.98 8.01
N GLY A 14 -46.44 20.22 7.28
CA GLY A 14 -46.17 18.82 6.96
C GLY A 14 -44.84 18.64 6.20
N ILE A 15 -44.58 19.50 5.20
CA ILE A 15 -43.30 19.46 4.44
C ILE A 15 -42.12 19.78 5.34
N ILE A 16 -42.22 20.79 6.20
CA ILE A 16 -41.16 21.17 7.15
C ILE A 16 -40.88 20.03 8.12
N VAL A 17 -41.89 19.36 8.65
CA VAL A 17 -41.72 18.21 9.55
C VAL A 17 -41.06 17.04 8.83
N VAL A 18 -41.44 16.75 7.58
CA VAL A 18 -40.80 15.70 6.77
C VAL A 18 -39.32 16.02 6.51
N VAL A 19 -38.99 17.27 6.18
CA VAL A 19 -37.58 17.69 5.96
C VAL A 19 -36.75 17.61 7.24
N LEU A 20 -37.34 17.91 8.40
CA LEU A 20 -36.67 17.81 9.70
C LEU A 20 -36.52 16.36 10.19
N LEU A 21 -37.45 15.47 9.78
CA LEU A 21 -37.39 14.04 10.13
C LEU A 21 -36.58 13.21 9.14
N LEU A 22 -36.29 13.75 7.94
CA LEU A 22 -35.33 13.08 7.05
C LEU A 22 -33.97 13.00 7.75
N PRO A 23 -33.42 11.80 7.92
CA PRO A 23 -32.09 11.66 8.50
C PRO A 23 -31.15 12.49 7.64
N ASN A 24 -30.54 13.48 8.26
CA ASN A 24 -29.56 14.34 7.63
C ASN A 24 -28.40 13.42 7.18
N SER A 25 -28.36 13.02 5.90
CA SER A 25 -27.33 12.20 5.30
C SER A 25 -25.95 12.88 5.29
N GLY A 26 -25.85 14.01 5.97
CA GLY A 26 -24.64 14.76 6.13
C GLY A 26 -23.83 14.29 7.31
N LYS A 27 -22.77 13.57 7.01
CA LYS A 27 -21.66 13.24 7.93
C LYS A 27 -22.00 12.15 8.95
N GLN A 28 -21.98 10.91 8.51
CA GLN A 28 -21.44 9.88 9.39
C GLN A 28 -20.03 10.33 9.80
N GLN A 29 -19.92 10.97 10.96
CA GLN A 29 -18.65 11.02 11.67
C GLN A 29 -18.29 9.58 11.97
N GLN A 30 -17.43 8.99 11.14
CA GLN A 30 -16.79 7.71 11.43
C GLN A 30 -15.91 7.92 12.66
N LYS A 31 -16.54 7.71 13.82
CA LYS A 31 -15.86 7.60 15.09
C LYS A 31 -14.88 6.45 14.99
N GLY A 32 -13.58 6.71 14.86
CA GLY A 32 -12.53 5.71 14.93
C GLY A 32 -11.54 5.62 13.77
N GLN A 33 -11.65 6.42 12.73
CA GLN A 33 -10.63 6.40 11.66
C GLN A 33 -9.36 7.10 12.10
N LYS A 34 -8.35 6.28 12.41
CA LYS A 34 -7.01 6.72 12.80
C LYS A 34 -6.26 7.39 11.62
N TYR A 35 -6.61 7.06 10.38
CA TYR A 35 -5.91 7.52 9.19
C TYR A 35 -6.88 8.17 8.19
N ARG A 36 -6.41 9.22 7.55
CA ARG A 36 -7.14 9.93 6.50
C ARG A 36 -6.15 10.37 5.45
N PHE A 37 -6.33 9.89 4.22
CA PHE A 37 -5.51 10.26 3.07
C PHE A 37 -6.32 11.10 2.10
N GLU A 38 -5.69 12.09 1.50
CA GLU A 38 -6.35 13.03 0.60
C GLU A 38 -5.60 13.14 -0.72
N LEU A 39 -6.33 13.13 -1.81
CA LEU A 39 -5.81 13.42 -3.15
C LEU A 39 -6.53 14.62 -3.74
N SER A 40 -5.79 15.48 -4.43
CA SER A 40 -6.38 16.59 -5.18
C SER A 40 -7.02 16.06 -6.48
N ALA A 41 -8.29 16.38 -6.70
CA ALA A 41 -9.06 15.96 -7.87
C ALA A 41 -9.26 17.08 -8.92
N GLY A 42 -8.49 18.17 -8.83
CA GLY A 42 -8.66 19.34 -9.68
C GLY A 42 -9.86 20.23 -9.25
N GLY A 43 -9.86 21.48 -9.70
CA GLY A 43 -10.90 22.45 -9.35
C GLY A 43 -11.12 22.67 -7.84
N GLY A 44 -10.06 22.52 -7.03
CA GLY A 44 -10.13 22.65 -5.58
C GLY A 44 -10.79 21.48 -4.84
N ARG A 45 -11.25 20.46 -5.55
CA ARG A 45 -11.87 19.26 -4.95
C ARG A 45 -10.83 18.32 -4.40
N LYS A 46 -11.16 17.62 -3.32
CA LYS A 46 -10.35 16.58 -2.71
C LYS A 46 -11.11 15.26 -2.67
N ILE A 47 -10.41 14.19 -2.95
CA ILE A 47 -10.90 12.82 -2.72
C ILE A 47 -10.27 12.35 -1.42
N THR A 48 -11.09 11.93 -0.47
CA THR A 48 -10.63 11.45 0.84
C THR A 48 -10.80 9.94 0.90
N PHE A 49 -9.75 9.27 1.34
CA PHE A 49 -9.73 7.84 1.61
C PHE A 49 -9.68 7.65 3.11
N ALA A 50 -10.62 6.90 3.59
CA ALA A 50 -10.80 6.68 5.01
C ALA A 50 -10.09 5.42 5.50
N ASP A 51 -9.91 4.43 4.61
CA ASP A 51 -9.21 3.19 4.90
C ASP A 51 -7.93 3.09 4.05
N PRO A 52 -6.75 3.21 4.68
CA PRO A 52 -5.47 3.10 3.98
C PRO A 52 -5.11 1.67 3.59
N PHE A 53 -5.85 0.67 4.06
CA PHE A 53 -5.63 -0.74 3.73
C PHE A 53 -6.39 -1.19 2.49
N ASP A 54 -7.31 -0.35 1.98
CA ASP A 54 -7.95 -0.57 0.70
C ASP A 54 -6.95 -0.47 -0.45
N ASN A 55 -7.15 -1.31 -1.47
CA ASN A 55 -6.32 -1.29 -2.66
C ASN A 55 -6.76 -0.17 -3.60
N PHE A 56 -5.79 0.50 -4.23
CA PHE A 56 -6.02 1.51 -5.24
C PHE A 56 -5.61 1.00 -6.61
N LEU A 57 -6.54 1.05 -7.55
CA LEU A 57 -6.23 0.85 -8.97
C LEU A 57 -6.18 2.20 -9.67
N VAL A 58 -4.99 2.55 -10.20
CA VAL A 58 -4.78 3.80 -10.93
C VAL A 58 -4.58 3.49 -12.40
N TYR A 59 -5.56 3.88 -13.22
CA TYR A 59 -5.53 3.66 -14.65
C TYR A 59 -5.29 4.95 -15.43
N GLY A 60 -4.53 4.86 -16.53
CA GLY A 60 -4.26 5.99 -17.41
C GLY A 60 -3.06 5.75 -18.32
N GLY A 61 -3.02 6.41 -19.46
CA GLY A 61 -1.97 6.31 -20.47
C GLY A 61 -0.57 6.72 -19.97
N ALA A 62 0.43 6.49 -20.77
CA ALA A 62 1.78 6.98 -20.49
C ALA A 62 1.75 8.51 -20.36
N ASN A 63 2.59 9.05 -19.46
CA ASN A 63 2.72 10.50 -19.20
C ASN A 63 1.45 11.24 -18.74
N SER A 64 0.38 10.52 -18.36
CA SER A 64 -0.86 11.12 -17.84
C SER A 64 -0.73 11.73 -16.42
N GLY A 65 0.47 11.77 -15.86
CA GLY A 65 0.72 12.37 -14.53
C GLY A 65 0.41 11.48 -13.34
N LYS A 66 0.09 10.19 -13.52
CA LYS A 66 -0.26 9.25 -12.43
C LYS A 66 0.72 9.31 -11.24
N THR A 67 2.01 9.22 -11.54
CA THR A 67 3.03 9.23 -10.50
C THR A 67 3.08 10.56 -9.76
N LYS A 68 2.97 11.69 -10.48
CA LYS A 68 3.05 13.03 -9.89
C LYS A 68 1.80 13.38 -9.09
N SER A 69 0.62 13.08 -9.63
CA SER A 69 -0.66 13.53 -9.05
C SER A 69 -1.23 12.57 -8.02
N ILE A 70 -0.86 11.28 -8.07
CA ILE A 70 -1.41 10.24 -7.20
C ILE A 70 -0.29 9.53 -6.43
N GLY A 71 0.68 8.94 -7.13
CA GLY A 71 1.69 8.10 -6.50
C GLY A 71 2.55 8.82 -5.46
N LYS A 72 3.14 9.95 -5.83
CA LYS A 72 4.00 10.72 -4.89
C LYS A 72 3.21 11.33 -3.72
N PRO A 73 2.02 11.94 -3.90
CA PRO A 73 1.20 12.39 -2.78
C PRO A 73 0.76 11.30 -1.83
N LEU A 74 0.34 10.13 -2.33
CA LEU A 74 0.01 8.99 -1.47
C LEU A 74 1.23 8.49 -0.72
N LEU A 75 2.35 8.27 -1.41
CA LEU A 75 3.61 7.83 -0.79
C LEU A 75 4.02 8.77 0.35
N SER A 76 3.89 10.09 0.15
CA SER A 76 4.19 11.08 1.20
C SER A 76 3.30 10.89 2.43
N GLN A 77 2.01 10.69 2.23
CA GLN A 77 1.06 10.51 3.33
C GLN A 77 1.27 9.18 4.07
N TYR A 78 1.56 8.08 3.34
CA TYR A 78 1.89 6.79 3.95
C TYR A 78 3.17 6.86 4.81
N ILE A 79 4.23 7.50 4.29
CA ILE A 79 5.48 7.68 5.04
C ILE A 79 5.25 8.57 6.26
N GLN A 80 4.52 9.68 6.11
CA GLN A 80 4.18 10.57 7.21
C GLN A 80 3.37 9.88 8.31
N ALA A 81 2.48 8.97 7.93
CA ALA A 81 1.68 8.18 8.86
C ALA A 81 2.44 6.98 9.49
N GLY A 82 3.71 6.77 9.11
CA GLY A 82 4.55 5.71 9.67
C GLY A 82 4.27 4.31 9.10
N PHE A 83 3.63 4.20 7.94
CA PHE A 83 3.36 2.91 7.32
C PHE A 83 4.65 2.29 6.79
N ALA A 84 4.82 0.99 7.04
CA ALA A 84 5.80 0.18 6.35
C ALA A 84 5.25 -0.31 5.02
N GLY A 85 6.12 -0.47 4.02
CA GLY A 85 5.67 -0.92 2.71
C GLY A 85 6.81 -1.17 1.75
N PHE A 86 6.45 -1.61 0.57
CA PHE A 86 7.35 -1.86 -0.54
C PHE A 86 7.01 -0.93 -1.71
N VAL A 87 8.03 -0.26 -2.25
CA VAL A 87 7.88 0.63 -3.40
C VAL A 87 8.65 0.05 -4.58
N TYR A 88 7.91 -0.48 -5.55
CA TYR A 88 8.51 -0.95 -6.80
C TYR A 88 8.69 0.22 -7.76
N ASN A 89 9.92 0.40 -8.24
CA ASN A 89 10.27 1.46 -9.18
C ASN A 89 10.90 0.88 -10.45
N TYR A 90 10.21 1.03 -11.57
CA TYR A 90 10.68 0.56 -12.86
C TYR A 90 11.57 1.57 -13.60
N LYS A 91 11.38 2.89 -13.36
CA LYS A 91 12.07 3.96 -14.12
C LYS A 91 13.05 4.74 -13.24
N ASP A 92 14.29 4.85 -13.68
CA ASP A 92 15.33 5.86 -13.31
C ASP A 92 15.36 6.32 -11.83
N PHE A 93 15.05 5.45 -10.91
CA PHE A 93 15.07 5.76 -9.46
C PHE A 93 14.17 6.94 -9.03
N ASP A 94 13.24 7.43 -9.85
CA ASP A 94 12.43 8.61 -9.53
C ASP A 94 11.61 8.43 -8.24
N LEU A 95 10.92 7.30 -8.10
CA LEU A 95 10.18 6.99 -6.87
C LEU A 95 11.13 6.68 -5.70
N ALA A 96 12.26 6.02 -5.94
CA ALA A 96 13.25 5.72 -4.91
C ALA A 96 13.84 7.00 -4.33
N ARG A 97 14.26 7.94 -5.18
CA ARG A 97 14.74 9.27 -4.74
C ARG A 97 13.67 10.04 -3.98
N THR A 98 12.43 9.99 -4.48
CA THR A 98 11.29 10.61 -3.79
C THR A 98 11.07 9.99 -2.42
N ALA A 99 11.08 8.65 -2.32
CA ALA A 99 10.92 7.94 -1.04
C ALA A 99 12.01 8.30 -0.03
N VAL A 100 13.29 8.30 -0.44
CA VAL A 100 14.41 8.69 0.43
C VAL A 100 14.27 10.13 0.91
N HIS A 101 13.86 11.05 0.02
CA HIS A 101 13.61 12.44 0.41
C HIS A 101 12.46 12.55 1.43
N LEU A 102 11.36 11.85 1.20
CA LEU A 102 10.20 11.86 2.10
C LEU A 102 10.48 11.23 3.46
N VAL A 103 11.25 10.14 3.48
CA VAL A 103 11.73 9.49 4.71
C VAL A 103 12.51 10.50 5.59
N LYS A 104 13.41 11.25 4.97
CA LYS A 104 14.17 12.30 5.68
C LYS A 104 13.26 13.46 6.09
N LYS A 105 12.39 13.92 5.21
CA LYS A 105 11.48 15.06 5.44
C LYS A 105 10.52 14.82 6.61
N HIS A 106 10.00 13.62 6.73
CA HIS A 106 9.00 13.27 7.75
C HIS A 106 9.60 12.58 8.97
N ASN A 107 10.94 12.52 9.09
CA ASN A 107 11.63 11.83 10.18
C ASN A 107 11.07 10.42 10.40
N TYR A 108 10.96 9.66 9.31
CA TYR A 108 10.38 8.31 9.35
C TYR A 108 11.17 7.42 10.33
N PRO A 109 10.49 6.77 11.29
CA PRO A 109 11.17 6.14 12.42
C PRO A 109 11.80 4.78 12.11
N TYR A 110 11.56 4.23 10.92
CA TYR A 110 12.03 2.88 10.56
C TYR A 110 13.10 2.92 9.49
N GLY A 111 13.81 1.80 9.32
CA GLY A 111 14.81 1.65 8.27
C GLY A 111 14.20 1.72 6.86
N CYS A 112 14.92 2.38 5.95
CA CYS A 112 14.59 2.42 4.54
C CYS A 112 15.71 1.72 3.76
N PHE A 113 15.34 0.68 3.00
CA PHE A 113 16.29 -0.13 2.25
C PHE A 113 16.02 0.01 0.76
N GLN A 114 17.06 0.25 0.00
CA GLN A 114 17.01 0.28 -1.46
C GLN A 114 17.63 -1.00 -2.00
N ILE A 115 16.91 -1.72 -2.85
CA ILE A 115 17.39 -2.89 -3.56
C ILE A 115 17.37 -2.56 -5.04
N SER A 116 18.54 -2.60 -5.68
CA SER A 116 18.70 -2.40 -7.12
C SER A 116 19.41 -3.61 -7.72
N PHE A 117 18.85 -4.11 -8.83
CA PHE A 117 19.48 -5.19 -9.60
C PHE A 117 20.35 -4.66 -10.74
N THR A 118 20.29 -3.38 -11.03
CA THR A 118 21.07 -2.72 -12.12
C THR A 118 22.20 -1.86 -11.58
N ASP A 119 22.10 -1.37 -10.37
CA ASP A 119 23.09 -0.52 -9.72
C ASP A 119 23.51 -1.18 -8.40
N MET A 120 24.53 -2.03 -8.49
CA MET A 120 25.01 -2.79 -7.34
C MET A 120 25.82 -1.97 -6.34
N GLU A 121 26.23 -0.74 -6.70
CA GLU A 121 26.93 0.17 -5.80
C GLU A 121 25.96 0.87 -4.83
N ARG A 122 24.73 1.10 -5.29
CA ARG A 122 23.68 1.78 -4.51
C ARG A 122 22.63 0.85 -3.92
N THR A 123 22.89 -0.46 -3.92
CA THR A 123 21.98 -1.44 -3.34
C THR A 123 22.37 -1.81 -1.93
N HIS A 124 21.36 -1.91 -1.05
CA HIS A 124 21.58 -2.50 0.26
C HIS A 124 21.67 -4.02 0.11
N ARG A 125 22.66 -4.59 0.75
CA ARG A 125 22.83 -6.04 0.81
C ARG A 125 21.99 -6.59 1.96
N THR A 126 21.24 -7.63 1.70
CA THR A 126 20.47 -8.34 2.71
C THR A 126 20.92 -9.79 2.79
N ASN A 127 20.94 -10.33 4.00
CA ASN A 127 21.09 -11.76 4.19
C ASN A 127 19.71 -12.32 4.62
N PRO A 128 18.96 -12.98 3.71
CA PRO A 128 17.62 -13.49 4.03
C PRO A 128 17.66 -14.63 5.04
N ILE A 129 18.78 -15.31 5.18
CA ILE A 129 18.94 -16.49 6.06
C ILE A 129 19.59 -16.16 7.42
N ARG A 130 19.71 -14.88 7.78
CA ARG A 130 20.27 -14.53 9.08
C ARG A 130 19.33 -14.94 10.23
N PRO A 131 19.86 -15.32 11.40
CA PRO A 131 19.04 -15.81 12.53
C PRO A 131 17.96 -14.84 13.03
N SER A 132 18.14 -13.54 12.85
CA SER A 132 17.12 -12.56 13.24
C SER A 132 15.89 -12.53 12.31
N VAL A 133 15.99 -13.09 11.10
CA VAL A 133 14.92 -13.21 10.11
C VAL A 133 14.31 -14.60 10.16
N VAL A 134 15.15 -15.61 10.15
CA VAL A 134 14.75 -17.01 10.16
C VAL A 134 14.59 -17.47 11.62
N LYS A 135 13.35 -17.66 12.04
CA LYS A 135 13.02 -17.99 13.42
C LYS A 135 12.69 -19.47 13.64
N ASN A 136 12.49 -20.21 12.57
CA ASN A 136 12.16 -21.64 12.65
C ASN A 136 12.66 -22.39 11.40
N GLU A 137 12.81 -23.69 11.53
CA GLU A 137 13.26 -24.60 10.50
C GLU A 137 12.38 -24.56 9.24
N THR A 138 11.05 -24.53 9.43
CA THR A 138 10.10 -24.52 8.31
C THR A 138 10.32 -23.30 7.39
N LEU A 139 10.44 -22.12 7.98
CA LEU A 139 10.69 -20.89 7.23
C LEU A 139 12.05 -20.94 6.53
N PHE A 140 13.05 -21.52 7.17
CA PHE A 140 14.37 -21.68 6.59
C PHE A 140 14.35 -22.59 5.35
N LEU A 141 13.72 -23.76 5.49
CA LEU A 141 13.60 -24.71 4.38
C LEU A 141 12.79 -24.13 3.21
N GLN A 142 11.74 -23.35 3.50
CA GLN A 142 10.98 -22.66 2.48
C GLN A 142 11.81 -21.61 1.74
N LEU A 143 12.59 -20.80 2.46
CA LEU A 143 13.51 -19.84 1.84
C LEU A 143 14.53 -20.50 0.93
N MET A 144 15.07 -21.65 1.33
CA MET A 144 15.99 -22.43 0.52
C MET A 144 15.34 -22.96 -0.77
N ASP A 145 14.10 -23.46 -0.67
CA ASP A 145 13.33 -23.92 -1.83
C ASP A 145 13.04 -22.76 -2.80
N ASP A 146 12.63 -21.62 -2.26
CA ASP A 146 12.33 -20.42 -3.04
C ASP A 146 13.59 -19.87 -3.74
N MET A 147 14.72 -19.83 -3.05
CA MET A 147 15.99 -19.40 -3.63
C MET A 147 16.45 -20.32 -4.77
N LEU A 148 16.38 -21.64 -4.57
CA LEU A 148 16.77 -22.61 -5.59
C LEU A 148 15.83 -22.54 -6.81
N THR A 149 14.52 -22.40 -6.56
CA THR A 149 13.51 -22.25 -7.60
C THR A 149 13.72 -20.95 -8.39
N ALA A 150 14.03 -19.85 -7.71
CA ALA A 150 14.34 -18.57 -8.35
C ALA A 150 15.62 -18.66 -9.21
N TYR A 151 16.64 -19.38 -8.76
CA TYR A 151 17.87 -19.60 -9.51
C TYR A 151 17.64 -20.41 -10.80
N GLN A 152 16.75 -21.38 -10.76
CA GLN A 152 16.40 -22.20 -11.92
C GLN A 152 15.68 -21.41 -13.04
N GLY A 153 15.00 -20.32 -12.69
CA GLY A 153 14.23 -19.49 -13.63
C GLY A 153 12.90 -20.12 -14.04
N LYS A 154 12.18 -19.44 -14.94
CA LYS A 154 10.81 -19.82 -15.34
C LYS A 154 10.71 -21.12 -16.12
N ASP A 155 11.76 -21.49 -16.84
CA ASP A 155 11.80 -22.68 -17.70
C ASP A 155 12.47 -23.88 -17.01
N GLY A 156 12.86 -23.72 -15.76
CA GLY A 156 13.51 -24.76 -14.98
C GLY A 156 12.55 -25.90 -14.64
N LYS A 157 12.92 -27.11 -15.01
CA LYS A 157 12.16 -28.31 -14.63
C LYS A 157 12.67 -28.80 -13.28
N ARG A 158 11.73 -29.16 -12.41
CA ARG A 158 12.05 -29.88 -11.15
C ARG A 158 12.35 -31.35 -11.52
N ASP A 159 13.56 -31.58 -12.03
CA ASP A 159 14.07 -32.91 -12.34
C ASP A 159 14.72 -33.59 -11.13
N GLU A 160 15.25 -34.77 -11.32
CA GLU A 160 15.90 -35.53 -10.25
C GLU A 160 17.15 -34.82 -9.70
N TRP A 161 17.87 -34.09 -10.55
CA TRP A 161 19.01 -33.29 -10.14
C TRP A 161 18.66 -32.15 -9.24
N PHE A 162 17.57 -31.44 -9.58
CA PHE A 162 17.04 -30.36 -8.75
C PHE A 162 16.59 -30.89 -7.38
N ASN A 163 15.84 -31.99 -7.36
CA ASN A 163 15.37 -32.60 -6.12
C ASN A 163 16.54 -33.13 -5.26
N GLY A 164 17.58 -33.67 -5.90
CA GLY A 164 18.82 -34.07 -5.23
C GLY A 164 19.56 -32.88 -4.61
N ALA A 165 19.74 -31.80 -5.35
CA ALA A 165 20.35 -30.56 -4.86
C ALA A 165 19.58 -29.96 -3.70
N LEU A 166 18.25 -29.92 -3.80
CA LEU A 166 17.37 -29.44 -2.75
C LEU A 166 17.47 -30.29 -1.48
N GLY A 167 17.55 -31.63 -1.63
CA GLY A 167 17.74 -32.57 -0.50
C GLY A 167 19.04 -32.32 0.24
N ILE A 168 20.15 -32.16 -0.49
CA ILE A 168 21.45 -31.82 0.09
C ILE A 168 21.42 -30.47 0.78
N LEU A 169 20.86 -29.45 0.12
CA LEU A 169 20.77 -28.11 0.68
C LEU A 169 19.98 -28.10 1.99
N ARG A 170 18.84 -28.79 2.03
CA ARG A 170 18.02 -28.94 3.24
C ARG A 170 18.78 -29.64 4.36
N GLY A 171 19.46 -30.77 4.04
CA GLY A 171 20.22 -31.51 5.03
C GLY A 171 21.36 -30.73 5.66
N VAL A 172 22.12 -29.99 4.83
CA VAL A 172 23.22 -29.11 5.30
C VAL A 172 22.65 -27.94 6.10
N SER A 173 21.56 -27.37 5.65
CA SER A 173 20.95 -26.18 6.22
C SER A 173 20.43 -26.37 7.64
N ILE A 174 19.82 -27.53 7.93
CA ILE A 174 19.32 -27.88 9.27
C ILE A 174 20.46 -27.87 10.32
N ARG A 175 21.69 -28.14 9.90
CA ARG A 175 22.85 -28.17 10.82
C ARG A 175 23.29 -26.76 11.24
N PHE A 176 22.87 -25.72 10.54
CA PHE A 176 23.26 -24.32 10.81
C PHE A 176 22.18 -23.53 11.58
N LEU A 177 21.06 -24.16 11.87
CA LEU A 177 20.00 -23.63 12.76
C LEU A 177 20.28 -24.01 14.23
#